data_da5262f429a968962aeea9e35cf4c5cb
#
_entry.id   da5262f429a968962aeea9e35cf4c5cb
#
_cell.length_a   1.000
_cell.length_b   1.000
_cell.length_c   1.000
_cell.angle_alpha   90.00
_cell.angle_beta   90.00
_cell.angle_gamma   90.00
#
_symmetry.space_group_name_H-M   'P 1'
#
loop_
_entity.id
_entity.type
_entity.pdbx_description
1 polymer ?
#
loop_
_entity_poly.entity_id
_entity_poly.type
_entity_poly.pdbx_seq_one_letter_code
_entity_poly.pdbx_strand_id
1 'polypeptide(L)'
;MAASPQEHPLVLTRAGAVARLRLDRPALHNAFDAGLIAALTATLEQVAADDAVRAVVLEGSGASFSAGADLNWMRGMASASEAANREDALALARLMRTLDELPKPTIARVHGAAFGGGVGLVACCDIAIGVPEAKFGLTESSTLLPHCGSACCTRWSPPKRWTRPSNASSPCC
;
A
#
# COMPACT_ATOMS: atom_id res chain seq x y z
N MET A 1 -28.85 -21.36 6.65
CA MET A 1 -27.45 -21.03 6.40
C MET A 1 -27.39 -19.51 6.34
N ALA A 2 -26.89 -18.87 7.40
CA ALA A 2 -26.74 -17.42 7.44
C ALA A 2 -25.57 -17.06 6.52
N ALA A 3 -25.81 -16.17 5.53
CA ALA A 3 -24.75 -15.61 4.73
C ALA A 3 -23.76 -14.89 5.66
N SER A 4 -22.51 -15.27 5.63
CA SER A 4 -21.44 -14.52 6.31
C SER A 4 -21.50 -13.06 5.85
N PRO A 5 -21.33 -12.08 6.75
CA PRO A 5 -21.22 -10.69 6.33
C PRO A 5 -20.12 -10.64 5.27
N GLN A 6 -20.42 -10.09 4.09
CA GLN A 6 -19.40 -9.81 3.09
C GLN A 6 -18.46 -8.79 3.72
N GLU A 7 -17.32 -9.26 4.18
CA GLU A 7 -16.23 -8.39 4.63
C GLU A 7 -15.80 -7.58 3.41
N HIS A 8 -16.18 -6.31 3.40
CA HIS A 8 -15.70 -5.39 2.37
C HIS A 8 -14.21 -5.15 2.64
N PRO A 9 -13.31 -5.59 1.77
CA PRO A 9 -11.87 -5.53 2.02
C PRO A 9 -11.33 -4.10 2.11
N LEU A 10 -12.16 -3.12 1.76
CA LEU A 10 -11.87 -1.70 1.77
C LEU A 10 -13.07 -0.93 2.29
N VAL A 11 -12.85 0.00 3.21
CA VAL A 11 -13.87 0.90 3.75
C VAL A 11 -13.52 2.34 3.38
N LEU A 12 -14.43 2.99 2.65
CA LEU A 12 -14.36 4.42 2.37
C LEU A 12 -15.22 5.19 3.37
N THR A 13 -14.62 6.12 4.09
CA THR A 13 -15.31 7.07 4.97
C THR A 13 -14.94 8.50 4.61
N ARG A 14 -15.78 9.46 5.02
CA ARG A 14 -15.54 10.88 4.78
C ARG A 14 -15.53 11.66 6.09
N ALA A 15 -14.58 12.57 6.20
CA ALA A 15 -14.49 13.55 7.27
C ALA A 15 -14.33 14.94 6.62
N GLY A 16 -15.44 15.62 6.40
CA GLY A 16 -15.44 16.85 5.59
C GLY A 16 -14.92 16.59 4.17
N ALA A 17 -13.92 17.33 3.76
CA ALA A 17 -13.28 17.19 2.44
C ALA A 17 -12.17 16.11 2.38
N VAL A 18 -12.01 15.30 3.41
CA VAL A 18 -11.02 14.23 3.46
C VAL A 18 -11.69 12.87 3.24
N ALA A 19 -11.26 12.14 2.22
CA ALA A 19 -11.62 10.74 2.02
C ALA A 19 -10.62 9.86 2.76
N ARG A 20 -11.11 8.93 3.59
CA ARG A 20 -10.31 7.93 4.28
C ARG A 20 -10.58 6.56 3.67
N LEU A 21 -9.57 5.97 3.09
CA LEU A 21 -9.56 4.63 2.54
C LEU A 21 -8.86 3.71 3.54
N ARG A 22 -9.63 2.86 4.19
CA ARG A 22 -9.10 1.91 5.16
C ARG A 22 -9.13 0.50 4.59
N LEU A 23 -7.96 -0.10 4.47
CA LEU A 23 -7.81 -1.52 4.19
C LEU A 23 -8.41 -2.29 5.38
N ASP A 24 -9.39 -3.16 5.16
CA ASP A 24 -10.18 -3.78 6.22
C ASP A 24 -10.21 -5.32 6.13
N ARG A 25 -9.00 -5.90 6.12
CA ARG A 25 -8.76 -7.35 6.21
C ARG A 25 -7.80 -7.66 7.38
N PRO A 26 -8.15 -7.29 8.63
CA PRO A 26 -7.22 -7.39 9.76
C PRO A 26 -6.74 -8.81 10.05
N ALA A 27 -7.60 -9.82 9.81
CA ALA A 27 -7.25 -11.24 9.98
C ALA A 27 -6.15 -11.72 9.02
N LEU A 28 -5.99 -11.05 7.88
CA LEU A 28 -4.95 -11.30 6.87
C LEU A 28 -3.91 -10.17 6.84
N HIS A 29 -3.81 -9.38 7.91
CA HIS A 29 -2.89 -8.24 7.99
C HIS A 29 -2.99 -7.30 6.78
N ASN A 30 -4.20 -7.10 6.24
CA ASN A 30 -4.49 -6.27 5.07
C ASN A 30 -3.67 -6.67 3.81
N ALA A 31 -3.45 -7.98 3.64
CA ALA A 31 -2.76 -8.52 2.48
C ALA A 31 -3.59 -8.34 1.19
N PHE A 32 -2.90 -8.16 0.06
CA PHE A 32 -3.50 -7.93 -1.24
C PHE A 32 -3.91 -9.23 -1.92
N ASP A 33 -5.11 -9.22 -2.46
CA ASP A 33 -5.56 -10.13 -3.50
C ASP A 33 -6.15 -9.32 -4.67
N ALA A 34 -6.56 -10.02 -5.73
CA ALA A 34 -7.15 -9.38 -6.90
C ALA A 34 -8.38 -8.53 -6.54
N GLY A 35 -9.18 -8.97 -5.56
CA GLY A 35 -10.38 -8.27 -5.11
C GLY A 35 -10.05 -6.94 -4.43
N LEU A 36 -9.08 -6.92 -3.52
CA LEU A 36 -8.65 -5.68 -2.85
C LEU A 36 -7.97 -4.72 -3.83
N ILE A 37 -7.15 -5.23 -4.77
CA ILE A 37 -6.51 -4.43 -5.82
C ILE A 37 -7.56 -3.73 -6.67
N ALA A 38 -8.58 -4.46 -7.13
CA ALA A 38 -9.67 -3.92 -7.94
C ALA A 38 -10.50 -2.89 -7.16
N ALA A 39 -10.90 -3.21 -5.92
CA ALA A 39 -11.69 -2.32 -5.07
C ALA A 39 -10.95 -1.02 -4.77
N LEU A 40 -9.65 -1.10 -4.45
CA LEU A 40 -8.84 0.08 -4.14
C LEU A 40 -8.65 0.97 -5.38
N THR A 41 -8.39 0.36 -6.56
CA THR A 41 -8.26 1.10 -7.82
C THR A 41 -9.55 1.85 -8.16
N ALA A 42 -10.70 1.16 -8.14
CA ALA A 42 -12.00 1.77 -8.44
C ALA A 42 -12.35 2.88 -7.45
N THR A 43 -12.05 2.69 -6.15
CA THR A 43 -12.32 3.71 -5.13
C THR A 43 -11.43 4.94 -5.32
N LEU A 44 -10.16 4.78 -5.67
CA LEU A 44 -9.26 5.90 -5.98
C LEU A 44 -9.74 6.68 -7.21
N GLU A 45 -10.17 6.00 -8.28
CA GLU A 45 -10.75 6.63 -9.47
C GLU A 45 -12.01 7.40 -9.13
N GLN A 46 -12.90 6.85 -8.30
CA GLN A 46 -14.11 7.53 -7.81
C GLN A 46 -13.76 8.78 -6.99
N VAL A 47 -12.81 8.67 -6.08
CA VAL A 47 -12.35 9.79 -5.24
C VAL A 47 -11.67 10.86 -6.08
N ALA A 48 -10.92 10.48 -7.13
CA ALA A 48 -10.31 11.43 -8.06
C ALA A 48 -11.32 12.33 -8.74
N ALA A 49 -12.46 11.76 -9.15
CA ALA A 49 -13.55 12.46 -9.84
C ALA A 49 -14.45 13.28 -8.91
N ASP A 50 -14.35 13.14 -7.59
CA ASP A 50 -15.23 13.79 -6.63
C ASP A 50 -14.68 15.15 -6.18
N ASP A 51 -15.23 16.23 -6.69
CA ASP A 51 -14.81 17.60 -6.37
C ASP A 51 -14.97 17.99 -4.89
N ALA A 52 -15.82 17.30 -4.13
CA ALA A 52 -15.99 17.51 -2.70
C ALA A 52 -14.80 16.95 -1.88
N VAL A 53 -13.98 16.07 -2.47
CA VAL A 53 -12.78 15.51 -1.83
C VAL A 53 -11.56 16.37 -2.19
N ARG A 54 -10.83 16.81 -1.16
CA ARG A 54 -9.63 17.64 -1.30
C ARG A 54 -8.34 16.93 -0.89
N ALA A 55 -8.45 15.82 -0.16
CA ALA A 55 -7.31 15.01 0.24
C ALA A 55 -7.75 13.56 0.51
N VAL A 56 -6.80 12.63 0.39
CA VAL A 56 -7.01 11.21 0.62
C VAL A 56 -6.07 10.72 1.72
N VAL A 57 -6.61 9.96 2.66
CA VAL A 57 -5.83 9.26 3.68
C VAL A 57 -5.98 7.77 3.46
N LEU A 58 -4.87 7.07 3.28
CA LEU A 58 -4.80 5.62 3.19
C LEU A 58 -4.32 5.06 4.53
N GLU A 59 -5.07 4.13 5.09
CA GLU A 59 -4.77 3.51 6.39
C GLU A 59 -5.15 2.03 6.41
N GLY A 60 -4.63 1.28 7.36
CA GLY A 60 -5.01 -0.11 7.59
C GLY A 60 -5.83 -0.28 8.86
N SER A 61 -6.61 -1.36 8.97
CA SER A 61 -7.23 -1.82 10.20
C SER A 61 -6.35 -2.85 10.91
N GLY A 62 -6.61 -3.09 12.19
CA GLY A 62 -5.90 -4.11 12.99
C GLY A 62 -4.47 -3.74 13.32
N ALA A 63 -3.56 -4.73 13.33
CA ALA A 63 -2.19 -4.58 13.83
C ALA A 63 -1.17 -4.14 12.75
N SER A 64 -1.53 -4.21 11.46
CA SER A 64 -0.62 -3.93 10.35
C SER A 64 -1.23 -2.95 9.37
N PHE A 65 -0.40 -2.15 8.74
CA PHE A 65 -0.83 -1.35 7.59
C PHE A 65 -1.15 -2.29 6.41
N SER A 66 -0.19 -3.09 5.96
CA SER A 66 -0.38 -4.15 4.97
C SER A 66 0.81 -5.13 4.98
N ALA A 67 0.52 -6.41 4.94
CA ALA A 67 1.54 -7.47 4.84
C ALA A 67 2.02 -7.75 3.39
N GLY A 68 1.55 -6.99 2.40
CA GLY A 68 1.88 -7.22 1.00
C GLY A 68 0.93 -8.23 0.34
N ALA A 69 1.43 -9.08 -0.54
CA ALA A 69 0.61 -10.04 -1.27
C ALA A 69 0.05 -11.16 -0.38
N ASP A 70 -1.21 -11.53 -0.59
CA ASP A 70 -1.86 -12.64 0.09
C ASP A 70 -1.20 -13.97 -0.34
N LEU A 71 -0.82 -14.79 0.63
CA LEU A 71 -0.12 -16.06 0.38
C LEU A 71 -0.95 -17.06 -0.42
N ASN A 72 -2.28 -17.07 -0.25
CA ASN A 72 -3.15 -17.96 -1.01
C ASN A 72 -3.28 -17.48 -2.46
N TRP A 73 -3.39 -16.18 -2.65
CA TRP A 73 -3.35 -15.58 -3.98
C TRP A 73 -2.02 -15.86 -4.68
N MET A 74 -0.88 -15.69 -4.02
CA MET A 74 0.45 -16.03 -4.55
C MET A 74 0.57 -17.51 -4.94
N ARG A 75 0.03 -18.44 -4.13
CA ARG A 75 0.01 -19.87 -4.47
C ARG A 75 -0.84 -20.14 -5.71
N GLY A 76 -1.97 -19.47 -5.85
CA GLY A 76 -2.81 -19.54 -7.04
C GLY A 76 -2.07 -19.05 -8.30
N MET A 77 -1.32 -17.96 -8.19
CA MET A 77 -0.49 -17.43 -9.27
C MET A 77 0.62 -18.38 -9.70
N ALA A 78 1.19 -19.16 -8.78
CA ALA A 78 2.25 -20.13 -9.09
C ALA A 78 1.75 -21.26 -10.03
N SER A 79 0.45 -21.54 -10.05
CA SER A 79 -0.20 -22.53 -10.93
C SER A 79 -0.97 -21.91 -12.10
N ALA A 80 -1.05 -20.59 -12.16
CA ALA A 80 -1.76 -19.86 -13.22
C ALA A 80 -0.93 -19.79 -14.52
N SER A 81 -1.61 -19.44 -15.62
CA SER A 81 -0.93 -19.22 -16.89
C SER A 81 -0.10 -17.93 -16.86
N GLU A 82 0.92 -17.83 -17.71
CA GLU A 82 1.70 -16.61 -17.88
C GLU A 82 0.81 -15.39 -18.21
N ALA A 83 -0.21 -15.58 -19.04
CA ALA A 83 -1.15 -14.53 -19.40
C ALA A 83 -1.93 -14.01 -18.16
N ALA A 84 -2.43 -14.91 -17.31
CA ALA A 84 -3.12 -14.53 -16.07
C ALA A 84 -2.19 -13.83 -15.09
N ASN A 85 -0.97 -14.35 -14.91
CA ASN A 85 0.03 -13.70 -14.05
C ASN A 85 0.41 -12.30 -14.53
N ARG A 86 0.48 -12.11 -15.85
CA ARG A 86 0.74 -10.80 -16.45
C ARG A 86 -0.43 -9.85 -16.21
N GLU A 87 -1.67 -10.32 -16.31
CA GLU A 87 -2.86 -9.50 -16.04
C GLU A 87 -2.90 -9.04 -14.58
N ASP A 88 -2.65 -9.94 -13.63
CA ASP A 88 -2.56 -9.62 -12.21
C ASP A 88 -1.45 -8.60 -11.91
N ALA A 89 -0.28 -8.76 -12.51
CA ALA A 89 0.82 -7.81 -12.37
C ALA A 89 0.47 -6.43 -12.94
N LEU A 90 -0.23 -6.37 -14.08
CA LEU A 90 -0.70 -5.12 -14.68
C LEU A 90 -1.78 -4.45 -13.83
N ALA A 91 -2.67 -5.22 -13.20
CA ALA A 91 -3.67 -4.69 -12.29
C ALA A 91 -3.02 -4.02 -11.06
N LEU A 92 -2.02 -4.67 -10.47
CA LEU A 92 -1.24 -4.08 -9.37
C LEU A 92 -0.48 -2.82 -9.81
N ALA A 93 0.16 -2.86 -10.98
CA ALA A 93 0.87 -1.71 -11.53
C ALA A 93 -0.09 -0.53 -11.81
N ARG A 94 -1.31 -0.83 -12.30
CA ARG A 94 -2.36 0.18 -12.48
C ARG A 94 -2.77 0.81 -11.15
N LEU A 95 -2.97 0.00 -10.10
CA LEU A 95 -3.28 0.51 -8.77
C LEU A 95 -2.21 1.51 -8.29
N MET A 96 -0.92 1.12 -8.36
CA MET A 96 0.18 1.98 -7.93
C MET A 96 0.20 3.29 -8.72
N ARG A 97 0.05 3.23 -10.05
CA ARG A 97 -0.03 4.41 -10.90
C ARG A 97 -1.23 5.30 -10.54
N THR A 98 -2.42 4.72 -10.35
CA THR A 98 -3.64 5.47 -9.99
C THR A 98 -3.46 6.24 -8.69
N LEU A 99 -2.73 5.66 -7.72
CA LEU A 99 -2.43 6.32 -6.46
C LEU A 99 -1.36 7.41 -6.62
N ASP A 100 -0.27 7.14 -7.35
CA ASP A 100 0.83 8.09 -7.57
C ASP A 100 0.41 9.31 -8.42
N GLU A 101 -0.45 9.10 -9.41
CA GLU A 101 -0.95 10.14 -10.31
C GLU A 101 -2.26 10.78 -9.83
N LEU A 102 -2.73 10.47 -8.62
CA LEU A 102 -4.00 11.02 -8.11
C LEU A 102 -3.92 12.55 -8.04
N PRO A 103 -4.90 13.30 -8.63
CA PRO A 103 -4.86 14.76 -8.68
C PRO A 103 -5.24 15.44 -7.35
N LYS A 104 -5.01 14.74 -6.24
CA LYS A 104 -5.31 15.18 -4.86
C LYS A 104 -4.21 14.72 -3.92
N PRO A 105 -3.83 15.51 -2.92
CA PRO A 105 -2.85 15.09 -1.92
C PRO A 105 -3.23 13.77 -1.27
N THR A 106 -2.26 12.85 -1.24
CA THR A 106 -2.40 11.50 -0.68
C THR A 106 -1.51 11.36 0.55
N ILE A 107 -2.05 10.80 1.61
CA ILE A 107 -1.36 10.62 2.89
C ILE A 107 -1.46 9.16 3.31
N ALA A 108 -0.34 8.47 3.39
CA ALA A 108 -0.27 7.16 4.03
C ALA A 108 -0.14 7.33 5.54
N ARG A 109 -1.11 6.81 6.29
CA ARG A 109 -1.05 6.72 7.76
C ARG A 109 -0.65 5.31 8.15
N VAL A 110 0.63 5.13 8.46
CA VAL A 110 1.23 3.81 8.70
C VAL A 110 1.31 3.51 10.19
N HIS A 111 0.69 2.42 10.61
CA HIS A 111 0.86 1.86 11.94
C HIS A 111 1.27 0.38 11.78
N GLY A 112 2.12 -0.13 12.65
CA GLY A 112 2.58 -1.51 12.57
C GLY A 112 3.41 -1.81 11.30
N ALA A 113 3.15 -2.96 10.69
CA ALA A 113 3.95 -3.45 9.57
C ALA A 113 3.40 -2.98 8.21
N ALA A 114 4.33 -2.59 7.31
CA ALA A 114 4.11 -2.40 5.88
C ALA A 114 5.16 -3.21 5.12
N PHE A 115 4.76 -4.29 4.46
CA PHE A 115 5.66 -5.19 3.76
C PHE A 115 5.31 -5.32 2.27
N GLY A 116 6.33 -5.60 1.44
CA GLY A 116 6.17 -5.83 0.01
C GLY A 116 5.36 -4.74 -0.68
N GLY A 117 4.23 -5.12 -1.31
CA GLY A 117 3.31 -4.17 -1.94
C GLY A 117 2.72 -3.11 -1.00
N GLY A 118 2.67 -3.38 0.32
CA GLY A 118 2.29 -2.38 1.33
C GLY A 118 3.27 -1.20 1.38
N VAL A 119 4.58 -1.47 1.22
CA VAL A 119 5.59 -0.40 1.05
C VAL A 119 5.36 0.35 -0.25
N GLY A 120 4.97 -0.35 -1.33
CA GLY A 120 4.63 0.26 -2.62
C GLY A 120 3.50 1.29 -2.47
N LEU A 121 2.41 0.95 -1.77
CA LEU A 121 1.32 1.91 -1.50
C LEU A 121 1.81 3.14 -0.73
N VAL A 122 2.66 2.94 0.29
CA VAL A 122 3.21 4.07 1.06
C VAL A 122 4.10 4.95 0.18
N ALA A 123 4.91 4.34 -0.70
CA ALA A 123 5.82 5.05 -1.59
C ALA A 123 5.10 5.86 -2.69
N CYS A 124 3.91 5.40 -3.11
CA CYS A 124 3.06 6.10 -4.09
C CYS A 124 2.25 7.26 -3.47
N CYS A 125 2.20 7.38 -2.14
CA CYS A 125 1.57 8.52 -1.49
C CYS A 125 2.51 9.74 -1.44
N ASP A 126 1.93 10.94 -1.50
CA ASP A 126 2.71 12.21 -1.41
C ASP A 126 3.33 12.39 -0.02
N ILE A 127 2.65 11.93 1.03
CA ILE A 127 3.08 12.08 2.42
C ILE A 127 2.93 10.73 3.13
N ALA A 128 3.97 10.31 3.84
CA ALA A 128 3.90 9.15 4.73
C ALA A 128 4.08 9.59 6.18
N ILE A 129 3.11 9.22 7.02
CA ILE A 129 3.15 9.46 8.47
C ILE A 129 3.13 8.09 9.15
N GLY A 130 4.18 7.78 9.88
CA GLY A 130 4.31 6.51 10.61
C GLY A 130 4.42 6.71 12.11
N VAL A 131 3.98 5.71 12.89
CA VAL A 131 4.31 5.61 14.31
C VAL A 131 5.77 5.14 14.47
N PRO A 132 6.44 5.40 15.59
CA PRO A 132 7.83 4.96 15.81
C PRO A 132 8.04 3.45 15.66
N GLU A 133 7.01 2.65 15.96
CA GLU A 133 7.01 1.20 15.90
C GLU A 133 6.72 0.64 14.50
N ALA A 134 6.43 1.51 13.51
CA ALA A 134 6.16 1.09 12.14
C ALA A 134 7.37 0.37 11.55
N LYS A 135 7.11 -0.78 10.93
CA LYS A 135 8.14 -1.62 10.31
C LYS A 135 7.93 -1.66 8.80
N PHE A 136 8.98 -1.39 8.06
CA PHE A 136 8.97 -1.45 6.60
C PHE A 136 9.90 -2.55 6.11
N GLY A 137 9.48 -3.33 5.14
CA GLY A 137 10.32 -4.37 4.56
C GLY A 137 9.90 -4.72 3.14
N LEU A 138 10.90 -4.83 2.26
CA LEU A 138 10.79 -5.38 0.91
C LEU A 138 11.29 -6.82 0.95
N THR A 139 10.40 -7.75 1.29
CA THR A 139 10.73 -9.15 1.54
C THR A 139 11.13 -9.90 0.28
N GLU A 140 10.73 -9.41 -0.90
CA GLU A 140 11.07 -10.01 -2.19
C GLU A 140 12.56 -9.96 -2.51
N SER A 141 13.30 -9.00 -1.95
CA SER A 141 14.74 -8.87 -2.17
C SER A 141 15.58 -9.85 -1.34
N SER A 142 15.02 -10.44 -0.30
CA SER A 142 15.77 -11.36 0.59
C SER A 142 15.93 -12.78 0.03
N THR A 143 15.13 -13.15 -0.99
CA THR A 143 15.16 -14.50 -1.58
C THR A 143 16.18 -14.63 -2.71
N LEU A 144 16.69 -13.51 -3.25
CA LEU A 144 17.61 -13.50 -4.42
C LEU A 144 19.07 -13.27 -4.08
N LEU A 145 19.43 -12.99 -2.81
CA LEU A 145 20.81 -12.76 -2.42
C LEU A 145 21.17 -13.55 -1.15
N PRO A 146 21.70 -14.78 -1.27
CA PRO A 146 22.08 -15.59 -0.12
C PRO A 146 23.30 -15.06 0.67
N HIS A 147 23.87 -13.92 0.30
CA HIS A 147 25.12 -13.41 0.89
C HIS A 147 25.14 -11.91 1.21
N CYS A 148 24.00 -11.25 1.40
CA CYS A 148 24.02 -9.90 1.95
C CYS A 148 23.74 -9.97 3.46
N GLY A 149 24.80 -9.94 4.27
CA GLY A 149 24.71 -9.79 5.72
C GLY A 149 23.90 -8.54 6.08
N SER A 150 23.37 -8.50 7.27
CA SER A 150 22.40 -7.63 7.94
C SER A 150 22.54 -6.10 7.79
N ALA A 151 22.91 -5.57 6.64
CA ALA A 151 23.13 -4.14 6.38
C ALA A 151 22.69 -3.71 4.98
N CYS A 152 21.55 -4.19 4.47
CA CYS A 152 20.96 -3.59 3.27
C CYS A 152 19.85 -2.62 3.68
N CYS A 153 20.21 -1.54 4.35
CA CYS A 153 19.48 -0.30 4.27
C CYS A 153 19.62 0.21 2.83
N THR A 154 18.73 -0.21 1.92
CA THR A 154 18.63 0.45 0.63
C THR A 154 18.35 1.91 0.92
N ARG A 155 19.30 2.76 0.55
CA ARG A 155 19.14 4.21 0.59
C ARG A 155 17.93 4.55 -0.28
N TRP A 156 16.78 4.72 0.36
CA TRP A 156 15.59 5.20 -0.30
C TRP A 156 15.88 6.63 -0.79
N SER A 157 15.89 6.83 -2.09
CA SER A 157 15.95 8.17 -2.67
C SER A 157 14.51 8.59 -2.93
N PRO A 158 14.03 9.65 -2.26
CA PRO A 158 12.67 10.13 -2.48
C PRO A 158 12.49 10.53 -3.94
N PRO A 159 11.29 10.32 -4.52
CA PRO A 159 10.98 10.81 -5.85
C PRO A 159 11.24 12.32 -5.91
N LYS A 160 11.59 12.85 -7.09
CA LYS A 160 12.05 14.23 -7.31
C LYS A 160 11.12 15.33 -6.78
N ARG A 161 9.94 14.98 -6.30
CA ARG A 161 8.92 15.86 -5.71
C ARG A 161 9.10 16.14 -4.19
N TRP A 162 9.99 15.41 -3.51
CA TRP A 162 10.26 15.59 -2.10
C TRP A 162 11.48 16.50 -1.90
N THR A 163 11.24 17.81 -1.78
CA THR A 163 12.28 18.73 -1.32
C THR A 163 12.43 18.57 0.20
N ARG A 164 13.60 18.11 0.65
CA ARG A 164 13.96 18.12 2.06
C ARG A 164 13.91 19.57 2.58
N PRO A 165 13.28 19.85 3.72
CA PRO A 165 13.52 21.12 4.39
C PRO A 165 14.99 21.21 4.77
N SER A 166 15.59 22.38 4.54
CA SER A 166 17.03 22.65 4.57
C SER A 166 17.69 22.65 5.95
N ASN A 167 17.04 22.11 7.00
CA ASN A 167 17.55 22.12 8.38
C ASN A 167 17.35 20.78 9.09
N ALA A 168 17.91 19.71 8.55
CA ALA A 168 18.04 18.45 9.30
C ALA A 168 19.50 17.99 9.24
N SER A 169 20.32 18.58 10.08
CA SER A 169 21.58 18.01 10.52
C SER A 169 21.27 16.94 11.57
N SER A 170 21.30 15.68 11.16
CA SER A 170 21.42 14.56 12.09
C SER A 170 22.24 13.46 11.43
N PRO A 171 23.27 12.94 12.11
CA PRO A 171 24.12 11.91 11.59
C PRO A 171 23.36 10.57 11.54
N CYS A 172 23.46 9.90 10.42
CA CYS A 172 23.10 8.49 10.31
C CYS A 172 24.14 7.67 11.12
N CYS A 173 23.65 6.88 12.07
CA CYS A 173 24.23 5.61 12.45
C CYS A 173 23.40 4.50 11.86
#